data_1c056fb234d1c775946721e29e9bbbcf
#
_entry.id   1c056fb234d1c775946721e29e9bbbcf
#
_cell.length_a   1.000
_cell.length_b   1.000
_cell.length_c   1.000
_cell.angle_alpha   90.00
_cell.angle_beta   90.00
_cell.angle_gamma   90.00
#
_symmetry.space_group_name_H-M   'P 1'
#
loop_
_entity.id
_entity.type
_entity.pdbx_description
1 polymer ?
#
loop_
_entity_poly.entity_id
_entity_poly.type
_entity_poly.pdbx_seq_one_letter_code
_entity_poly.pdbx_strand_id
1 'polypeptide(L)'
;YFVTEACEYMDSFLHLRPRIGVLLNIDSDHLDYFKNINNIKKSFRQFVEQIPKEGVVIAFDGNPFVRDVLQGMENRITYGYTESSDYCAVNIQFDDNGFPEYDLHYKGEMLCHVHLSVPGEHNVLNSMAAFATAHYLGVDTEVITDTLLSYRGTHRHFDFTGYTEIGAKIIDDYAHHPTEIKATLSAAKNIRHNDLWCIFQPHTYTRTKALFDDFVDSFGMVDHLIITDIYAAREKDVYNVSSQKLEEAMQEKHPDKDIRYMGDFESIAEYVGKNAGKDDIIITMGAGDVYKIGKMLRTDESKGE
;
A
#
# COMPACT_ATOMS: atom_id res chain seq x y z
N TYR A 1 -23.90 8.11 -8.73
CA TYR A 1 -22.91 7.08 -9.12
C TYR A 1 -22.80 6.02 -8.03
N PHE A 2 -22.42 4.81 -8.42
CA PHE A 2 -22.07 3.73 -7.51
C PHE A 2 -20.59 3.40 -7.72
N VAL A 3 -19.78 3.52 -6.66
CA VAL A 3 -18.35 3.23 -6.66
C VAL A 3 -18.13 1.96 -5.85
N THR A 4 -17.39 1.00 -6.40
CA THR A 4 -17.09 -0.26 -5.73
C THR A 4 -15.69 -0.72 -6.07
N GLU A 5 -15.07 -1.42 -5.14
CA GLU A 5 -13.86 -2.19 -5.40
C GLU A 5 -14.18 -3.35 -6.35
N ALA A 6 -13.29 -3.55 -7.34
CA ALA A 6 -13.39 -4.60 -8.34
C ALA A 6 -12.33 -5.66 -8.04
N CYS A 7 -12.62 -6.60 -7.14
CA CYS A 7 -11.69 -7.65 -6.73
C CYS A 7 -11.41 -8.62 -7.88
N GLU A 8 -10.14 -8.80 -8.24
CA GLU A 8 -9.68 -9.68 -9.30
C GLU A 8 -9.66 -11.16 -8.88
N TYR A 9 -9.58 -11.44 -7.58
CA TYR A 9 -9.50 -12.81 -7.09
C TYR A 9 -10.66 -13.67 -7.57
N MET A 10 -10.35 -14.83 -8.11
CA MET A 10 -11.31 -15.76 -8.74
C MET A 10 -12.13 -15.12 -9.87
N ASP A 11 -11.55 -14.14 -10.57
CA ASP A 11 -12.22 -13.39 -11.66
C ASP A 11 -13.52 -12.69 -11.22
N SER A 12 -13.67 -12.36 -9.92
CA SER A 12 -14.90 -11.79 -9.36
C SER A 12 -15.31 -10.49 -10.05
N PHE A 13 -14.35 -9.64 -10.40
CA PHE A 13 -14.61 -8.36 -11.10
C PHE A 13 -15.20 -8.54 -12.52
N LEU A 14 -15.05 -9.73 -13.15
CA LEU A 14 -15.65 -10.01 -14.45
C LEU A 14 -17.17 -10.13 -14.42
N HIS A 15 -17.78 -10.19 -13.23
CA HIS A 15 -19.24 -10.13 -13.07
C HIS A 15 -19.80 -8.70 -13.05
N LEU A 16 -18.92 -7.71 -12.91
CA LEU A 16 -19.31 -6.29 -12.96
C LEU A 16 -19.48 -5.82 -14.41
N ARG A 17 -20.25 -4.73 -14.58
CA ARG A 17 -20.44 -4.05 -15.87
C ARG A 17 -20.21 -2.55 -15.68
N PRO A 18 -18.96 -2.12 -15.43
CA PRO A 18 -18.66 -0.73 -15.17
C PRO A 18 -18.73 0.11 -16.44
N ARG A 19 -19.08 1.39 -16.29
CA ARG A 19 -18.89 2.41 -17.32
C ARG A 19 -17.52 3.07 -17.23
N ILE A 20 -16.96 3.09 -16.02
CA ILE A 20 -15.62 3.60 -15.74
C ILE A 20 -14.87 2.50 -15.01
N GLY A 21 -13.75 2.05 -15.55
CA GLY A 21 -12.82 1.15 -14.89
C GLY A 21 -11.56 1.91 -14.51
N VAL A 22 -11.10 1.72 -13.27
CA VAL A 22 -9.86 2.33 -12.78
C VAL A 22 -8.83 1.24 -12.52
N LEU A 23 -7.69 1.31 -13.22
CA LEU A 23 -6.57 0.38 -13.05
C LEU A 23 -5.41 1.10 -12.35
N LEU A 24 -5.18 0.75 -11.09
CA LEU A 24 -4.10 1.34 -10.30
C LEU A 24 -2.75 0.68 -10.63
N ASN A 25 -2.72 -0.65 -10.64
CA ASN A 25 -1.56 -1.45 -11.02
C ASN A 25 -1.98 -2.88 -11.38
N ILE A 26 -1.05 -3.65 -11.93
CA ILE A 26 -1.16 -5.11 -12.10
C ILE A 26 0.15 -5.69 -11.57
N ASP A 27 0.05 -6.61 -10.61
CA ASP A 27 1.19 -7.28 -10.01
C ASP A 27 0.91 -8.79 -9.80
N SER A 28 1.93 -9.54 -9.40
CA SER A 28 1.85 -10.98 -9.18
C SER A 28 1.26 -11.28 -7.82
N ASP A 29 -0.07 -11.30 -7.71
CA ASP A 29 -0.77 -11.80 -6.51
C ASP A 29 -1.75 -12.93 -6.91
N HIS A 30 -2.30 -13.61 -5.89
CA HIS A 30 -3.26 -14.69 -6.06
C HIS A 30 -2.78 -15.81 -7.02
N LEU A 31 -1.46 -16.14 -6.95
CA LEU A 31 -0.85 -17.14 -7.82
C LEU A 31 -1.38 -18.57 -7.58
N ASP A 32 -2.04 -18.80 -6.45
CA ASP A 32 -2.83 -20.00 -6.17
C ASP A 32 -3.95 -20.20 -7.20
N TYR A 33 -4.60 -19.10 -7.62
CA TYR A 33 -5.65 -19.08 -8.64
C TYR A 33 -5.08 -18.83 -10.05
N PHE A 34 -4.40 -17.72 -10.27
CA PHE A 34 -3.96 -17.27 -11.60
C PHE A 34 -2.77 -18.03 -12.17
N LYS A 35 -1.95 -18.65 -11.32
CA LYS A 35 -0.73 -19.44 -11.66
C LYS A 35 0.46 -18.58 -12.13
N ASN A 36 0.24 -17.51 -12.88
CA ASN A 36 1.29 -16.62 -13.40
C ASN A 36 0.72 -15.27 -13.85
N ILE A 37 1.60 -14.30 -14.03
CA ILE A 37 1.28 -12.91 -14.43
C ILE A 37 0.54 -12.83 -15.78
N ASN A 38 0.77 -13.75 -16.71
CA ASN A 38 0.09 -13.71 -18.02
C ASN A 38 -1.41 -14.03 -17.90
N ASN A 39 -1.78 -14.91 -16.97
CA ASN A 39 -3.18 -15.18 -16.68
C ASN A 39 -3.84 -14.00 -15.98
N ILE A 40 -3.13 -13.32 -15.09
CA ILE A 40 -3.60 -12.07 -14.46
C ILE A 40 -3.87 -11.03 -15.54
N LYS A 41 -2.89 -10.75 -16.41
CA LYS A 41 -3.07 -9.80 -17.53
C LYS A 41 -4.24 -10.16 -18.42
N LYS A 42 -4.46 -11.45 -18.71
CA LYS A 42 -5.60 -11.89 -19.51
C LYS A 42 -6.93 -11.58 -18.82
N SER A 43 -7.03 -11.82 -17.53
CA SER A 43 -8.23 -11.52 -16.75
C SER A 43 -8.50 -10.00 -16.71
N PHE A 44 -7.48 -9.18 -16.44
CA PHE A 44 -7.60 -7.73 -16.51
C PHE A 44 -7.97 -7.23 -17.92
N ARG A 45 -7.44 -7.86 -18.96
CA ARG A 45 -7.83 -7.54 -20.35
C ARG A 45 -9.33 -7.80 -20.58
N GLN A 46 -9.83 -8.94 -20.10
CA GLN A 46 -11.27 -9.24 -20.18
C GLN A 46 -12.12 -8.23 -19.40
N PHE A 47 -11.65 -7.77 -18.24
CA PHE A 47 -12.34 -6.75 -17.46
C PHE A 47 -12.47 -5.43 -18.22
N VAL A 48 -11.38 -4.91 -18.76
CA VAL A 48 -11.43 -3.62 -19.48
C VAL A 48 -12.21 -3.72 -20.79
N GLU A 49 -12.24 -4.88 -21.46
CA GLU A 49 -13.03 -5.12 -22.67
C GLU A 49 -14.55 -5.14 -22.41
N GLN A 50 -14.98 -5.30 -21.14
CA GLN A 50 -16.40 -5.20 -20.78
C GLN A 50 -16.88 -3.74 -20.66
N ILE A 51 -15.97 -2.78 -20.62
CA ILE A 51 -16.31 -1.36 -20.55
C ILE A 51 -16.84 -0.92 -21.92
N PRO A 52 -18.04 -0.37 -22.00
CA PRO A 52 -18.64 0.02 -23.28
C PRO A 52 -17.85 1.15 -23.95
N LYS A 53 -18.05 1.36 -25.25
CA LYS A 53 -17.34 2.40 -26.01
C LYS A 53 -17.60 3.82 -25.48
N GLU A 54 -18.76 4.05 -24.88
CA GLU A 54 -19.15 5.30 -24.24
C GLU A 54 -18.61 5.44 -22.81
N GLY A 55 -17.95 4.42 -22.30
CA GLY A 55 -17.25 4.42 -21.02
C GLY A 55 -15.77 4.75 -21.19
N VAL A 56 -15.00 4.65 -20.10
CA VAL A 56 -13.57 4.95 -20.10
C VAL A 56 -12.80 4.04 -19.15
N VAL A 57 -11.56 3.73 -19.52
CA VAL A 57 -10.57 3.14 -18.61
C VAL A 57 -9.62 4.22 -18.16
N ILE A 58 -9.47 4.42 -16.85
CA ILE A 58 -8.52 5.34 -16.24
C ILE A 58 -7.39 4.49 -15.66
N ALA A 59 -6.15 4.74 -16.07
CA ALA A 59 -5.09 3.78 -15.76
C ALA A 59 -3.71 4.41 -15.55
N PHE A 60 -2.95 3.84 -14.61
CA PHE A 60 -1.56 4.18 -14.38
C PHE A 60 -0.68 3.62 -15.50
N ASP A 61 -0.08 4.48 -16.30
CA ASP A 61 0.75 4.08 -17.44
C ASP A 61 2.21 3.78 -17.08
N GLY A 62 2.63 4.05 -15.86
CA GLY A 62 3.94 3.66 -15.34
C GLY A 62 4.10 2.14 -15.15
N ASN A 63 3.01 1.39 -15.02
CA ASN A 63 3.03 -0.05 -14.87
C ASN A 63 3.07 -0.76 -16.24
N PRO A 64 4.10 -1.57 -16.56
CA PRO A 64 4.24 -2.21 -17.87
C PRO A 64 3.10 -3.19 -18.17
N PHE A 65 2.57 -3.89 -17.18
CA PHE A 65 1.48 -4.84 -17.37
C PHE A 65 0.14 -4.15 -17.63
N VAL A 66 -0.07 -2.98 -17.04
CA VAL A 66 -1.22 -2.11 -17.36
C VAL A 66 -1.13 -1.65 -18.79
N ARG A 67 0.04 -1.17 -19.25
CA ARG A 67 0.23 -0.78 -20.66
C ARG A 67 -0.07 -1.93 -21.64
N ASP A 68 0.39 -3.14 -21.31
CA ASP A 68 0.12 -4.33 -22.14
C ASP A 68 -1.39 -4.61 -22.22
N VAL A 69 -2.10 -4.53 -21.09
CA VAL A 69 -3.54 -4.74 -21.02
C VAL A 69 -4.32 -3.69 -21.80
N LEU A 70 -3.84 -2.45 -21.86
CA LEU A 70 -4.50 -1.35 -22.57
C LEU A 70 -4.14 -1.23 -24.06
N GLN A 71 -3.27 -2.09 -24.58
CA GLN A 71 -2.85 -2.02 -25.97
C GLN A 71 -4.04 -2.12 -26.94
N GLY A 72 -4.17 -1.13 -27.82
CA GLY A 72 -5.25 -1.04 -28.81
C GLY A 72 -6.59 -0.53 -28.29
N MET A 73 -6.67 -0.08 -27.01
CA MET A 73 -7.86 0.59 -26.48
C MET A 73 -7.82 2.08 -26.79
N GLU A 74 -8.91 2.61 -27.36
CA GLU A 74 -9.05 4.03 -27.71
C GLU A 74 -9.68 4.83 -26.56
N ASN A 75 -10.65 4.26 -25.83
CA ASN A 75 -11.40 4.91 -24.75
C ASN A 75 -10.67 4.80 -23.41
N ARG A 76 -9.44 5.35 -23.34
CA ARG A 76 -8.62 5.37 -22.13
C ARG A 76 -8.17 6.78 -21.77
N ILE A 77 -7.96 7.00 -20.50
CA ILE A 77 -7.30 8.16 -19.90
C ILE A 77 -6.14 7.62 -19.06
N THR A 78 -4.95 8.17 -19.25
CA THR A 78 -3.75 7.72 -18.55
C THR A 78 -3.33 8.72 -17.51
N TYR A 79 -2.68 8.22 -16.43
CA TYR A 79 -2.04 9.08 -15.44
C TYR A 79 -0.69 8.49 -15.02
N GLY A 80 0.21 9.35 -14.60
CA GLY A 80 1.56 8.95 -14.20
C GLY A 80 2.49 10.13 -13.95
N TYR A 81 3.79 9.84 -14.04
CA TYR A 81 4.86 10.81 -13.80
C TYR A 81 5.54 11.30 -15.08
N THR A 82 5.01 10.95 -16.23
CA THR A 82 5.60 11.29 -17.52
C THR A 82 4.65 12.18 -18.32
N GLU A 83 5.20 13.11 -19.08
CA GLU A 83 4.44 14.03 -19.95
C GLU A 83 3.62 13.30 -21.04
N SER A 84 3.89 12.01 -21.26
CA SER A 84 3.09 11.18 -22.18
C SER A 84 1.74 10.78 -21.62
N SER A 85 1.54 10.88 -20.30
CA SER A 85 0.27 10.62 -19.63
C SER A 85 -0.69 11.78 -19.82
N ASP A 86 -2.01 11.50 -19.90
CA ASP A 86 -3.02 12.57 -19.94
C ASP A 86 -3.00 13.43 -18.68
N TYR A 87 -2.82 12.79 -17.50
CA TYR A 87 -2.57 13.46 -16.22
C TYR A 87 -1.15 13.16 -15.76
N CYS A 88 -0.37 14.21 -15.47
CA CYS A 88 1.01 14.08 -15.04
C CYS A 88 1.27 14.85 -13.75
N ALA A 89 1.76 14.17 -12.71
CA ALA A 89 2.21 14.82 -11.49
C ALA A 89 3.68 15.22 -11.62
N VAL A 90 3.96 16.50 -11.33
CA VAL A 90 5.32 17.07 -11.32
C VAL A 90 5.56 17.86 -10.03
N ASN A 91 6.80 18.21 -9.74
CA ASN A 91 7.18 18.99 -8.57
C ASN A 91 6.70 18.39 -7.24
N ILE A 92 6.74 17.06 -7.12
CA ILE A 92 6.28 16.34 -5.92
C ILE A 92 7.21 16.68 -4.76
N GLN A 93 6.63 17.14 -3.64
CA GLN A 93 7.32 17.44 -2.39
C GLN A 93 6.55 16.78 -1.23
N PHE A 94 7.23 16.61 -0.09
CA PHE A 94 6.64 16.04 1.11
C PHE A 94 6.89 16.98 2.29
N ASP A 95 5.89 17.18 3.13
CA ASP A 95 6.05 17.89 4.39
C ASP A 95 6.71 17.02 5.47
N ASP A 96 6.93 17.58 6.68
CA ASP A 96 7.54 16.88 7.82
C ASP A 96 6.69 15.68 8.32
N ASN A 97 5.43 15.58 7.93
CA ASN A 97 4.53 14.46 8.22
C ASN A 97 4.47 13.44 7.08
N GLY A 98 5.25 13.66 6.00
CA GLY A 98 5.26 12.80 4.83
C GLY A 98 4.03 12.97 3.92
N PHE A 99 3.27 14.06 4.08
CA PHE A 99 2.13 14.36 3.21
C PHE A 99 2.62 14.98 1.90
N PRO A 100 2.25 14.42 0.74
CA PRO A 100 2.69 14.93 -0.54
C PRO A 100 1.87 16.14 -1.00
N GLU A 101 2.57 17.05 -1.67
CA GLU A 101 1.99 18.08 -2.53
C GLU A 101 2.61 18.00 -3.91
N TYR A 102 1.87 18.35 -4.95
CA TYR A 102 2.36 18.28 -6.33
C TYR A 102 1.54 19.16 -7.27
N ASP A 103 2.16 19.52 -8.41
CA ASP A 103 1.47 20.17 -9.51
C ASP A 103 0.89 19.09 -10.45
N LEU A 104 -0.41 19.16 -10.72
CA LEU A 104 -1.09 18.27 -11.65
C LEU A 104 -1.23 18.96 -13.01
N HIS A 105 -0.64 18.34 -14.02
CA HIS A 105 -0.79 18.75 -15.42
C HIS A 105 -1.84 17.86 -16.11
N TYR A 106 -2.65 18.45 -16.97
CA TYR A 106 -3.56 17.76 -17.86
C TYR A 106 -3.24 18.07 -19.31
N LYS A 107 -2.89 17.04 -20.09
CA LYS A 107 -2.48 17.18 -21.50
C LYS A 107 -1.36 18.20 -21.73
N GLY A 108 -0.40 18.22 -20.81
CA GLY A 108 0.77 19.08 -20.87
C GLY A 108 0.59 20.49 -20.30
N GLU A 109 -0.62 20.88 -19.90
CA GLU A 109 -0.90 22.17 -19.27
C GLU A 109 -1.13 22.03 -17.77
N MET A 110 -0.60 22.97 -16.99
CA MET A 110 -0.82 23.00 -15.53
C MET A 110 -2.29 23.20 -15.24
N LEU A 111 -2.91 22.24 -14.54
CA LEU A 111 -4.33 22.25 -14.20
C LEU A 111 -4.58 22.82 -12.80
N CYS A 112 -3.87 22.29 -11.79
CA CYS A 112 -4.03 22.72 -10.40
C CYS A 112 -2.85 22.23 -9.56
N HIS A 113 -2.75 22.78 -8.34
CA HIS A 113 -1.91 22.27 -7.28
C HIS A 113 -2.72 21.38 -6.35
N VAL A 114 -2.16 20.23 -5.95
CA VAL A 114 -2.82 19.22 -5.10
C VAL A 114 -2.03 19.02 -3.82
N HIS A 115 -2.72 19.10 -2.68
CA HIS A 115 -2.20 18.71 -1.37
C HIS A 115 -2.95 17.48 -0.86
N LEU A 116 -2.24 16.53 -0.28
CA LEU A 116 -2.86 15.37 0.36
C LEU A 116 -2.65 15.43 1.88
N SER A 117 -3.54 14.77 2.60
CA SER A 117 -3.42 14.53 4.05
C SER A 117 -3.23 13.04 4.38
N VAL A 118 -2.74 12.30 3.40
CA VAL A 118 -2.32 10.89 3.52
C VAL A 118 -0.90 10.75 3.01
N PRO A 119 0.01 10.05 3.73
CA PRO A 119 1.42 10.02 3.39
C PRO A 119 1.74 9.04 2.26
N GLY A 120 2.89 9.25 1.63
CA GLY A 120 3.49 8.32 0.69
C GLY A 120 3.22 8.60 -0.79
N GLU A 121 4.23 8.30 -1.60
CA GLU A 121 4.20 8.55 -3.05
C GLU A 121 3.10 7.74 -3.77
N HIS A 122 2.78 6.53 -3.30
CA HIS A 122 1.68 5.74 -3.85
C HIS A 122 0.33 6.48 -3.77
N ASN A 123 0.14 7.34 -2.77
CA ASN A 123 -1.06 8.16 -2.64
C ASN A 123 -1.10 9.32 -3.64
N VAL A 124 0.04 9.77 -4.18
CA VAL A 124 0.04 10.67 -5.35
C VAL A 124 -0.64 9.97 -6.53
N LEU A 125 -0.27 8.71 -6.83
CA LEU A 125 -0.90 7.93 -7.91
C LEU A 125 -2.38 7.66 -7.65
N ASN A 126 -2.73 7.27 -6.42
CA ASN A 126 -4.13 7.01 -6.03
C ASN A 126 -4.98 8.28 -6.15
N SER A 127 -4.45 9.43 -5.73
CA SER A 127 -5.14 10.72 -5.85
C SER A 127 -5.33 11.15 -7.31
N MET A 128 -4.34 10.91 -8.18
CA MET A 128 -4.48 11.17 -9.61
C MET A 128 -5.57 10.30 -10.26
N ALA A 129 -5.67 9.02 -9.87
CA ALA A 129 -6.74 8.14 -10.33
C ALA A 129 -8.13 8.65 -9.91
N ALA A 130 -8.26 9.07 -8.65
CA ALA A 130 -9.49 9.67 -8.12
C ALA A 130 -9.81 10.99 -8.82
N PHE A 131 -8.80 11.86 -8.98
CA PHE A 131 -8.92 13.14 -9.66
C PHE A 131 -9.39 12.97 -11.11
N ALA A 132 -8.69 12.13 -11.89
CA ALA A 132 -9.04 11.88 -13.29
C ALA A 132 -10.46 11.32 -13.43
N THR A 133 -10.88 10.48 -12.49
CA THR A 133 -12.25 9.93 -12.47
C THR A 133 -13.29 11.02 -12.21
N ALA A 134 -13.09 11.85 -11.19
CA ALA A 134 -14.01 12.91 -10.83
C ALA A 134 -14.08 14.01 -11.91
N HIS A 135 -12.91 14.39 -12.47
CA HIS A 135 -12.82 15.37 -13.54
C HIS A 135 -13.49 14.88 -14.83
N TYR A 136 -13.33 13.60 -15.20
CA TYR A 136 -14.05 12.97 -16.31
C TYR A 136 -15.57 13.02 -16.11
N LEU A 137 -16.05 12.94 -14.88
CA LEU A 137 -17.46 13.06 -14.52
C LEU A 137 -17.98 14.50 -14.44
N GLY A 138 -17.13 15.49 -14.70
CA GLY A 138 -17.47 16.92 -14.73
C GLY A 138 -17.54 17.57 -13.35
N VAL A 139 -16.85 17.00 -12.34
CA VAL A 139 -16.70 17.65 -11.03
C VAL A 139 -15.67 18.78 -11.15
N ASP A 140 -15.96 19.93 -10.55
CA ASP A 140 -15.07 21.09 -10.57
C ASP A 140 -13.74 20.77 -9.88
N THR A 141 -12.65 21.25 -10.47
CA THR A 141 -11.26 21.02 -10.00
C THR A 141 -11.07 21.43 -8.55
N GLU A 142 -11.62 22.57 -8.13
CA GLU A 142 -11.53 23.09 -6.75
C GLU A 142 -12.21 22.12 -5.76
N VAL A 143 -13.39 21.59 -6.12
CA VAL A 143 -14.09 20.59 -5.29
C VAL A 143 -13.28 19.31 -5.15
N ILE A 144 -12.61 18.87 -6.21
CA ILE A 144 -11.77 17.68 -6.18
C ILE A 144 -10.55 17.90 -5.25
N THR A 145 -9.84 19.02 -5.41
CA THR A 145 -8.66 19.32 -4.59
C THR A 145 -8.99 19.47 -3.11
N ASP A 146 -10.08 20.16 -2.76
CA ASP A 146 -10.54 20.31 -1.38
C ASP A 146 -10.92 18.96 -0.76
N THR A 147 -11.56 18.09 -1.56
CA THR A 147 -11.92 16.74 -1.12
C THR A 147 -10.68 15.89 -0.86
N LEU A 148 -9.68 15.93 -1.75
CA LEU A 148 -8.41 15.22 -1.57
C LEU A 148 -7.66 15.72 -0.33
N LEU A 149 -7.63 17.02 -0.10
CA LEU A 149 -7.02 17.62 1.11
C LEU A 149 -7.74 17.19 2.39
N SER A 150 -9.06 17.02 2.35
CA SER A 150 -9.85 16.61 3.52
C SER A 150 -9.79 15.12 3.83
N TYR A 151 -9.36 14.28 2.87
CA TYR A 151 -9.29 12.83 3.01
C TYR A 151 -8.20 12.42 3.99
N ARG A 152 -8.54 11.55 4.96
CA ARG A 152 -7.64 11.11 6.05
C ARG A 152 -7.19 9.66 5.93
N GLY A 153 -7.43 9.04 4.79
CA GLY A 153 -7.05 7.64 4.56
C GLY A 153 -8.15 6.64 4.91
N THR A 154 -7.83 5.38 4.70
CA THR A 154 -8.68 4.23 5.02
C THR A 154 -8.13 3.56 6.27
N HIS A 155 -9.02 3.08 7.14
CA HIS A 155 -8.63 2.35 8.34
C HIS A 155 -7.68 1.19 8.00
N ARG A 156 -6.62 1.05 8.79
CA ARG A 156 -5.53 0.09 8.57
C ARG A 156 -4.73 0.28 7.26
N HIS A 157 -4.67 1.47 6.69
CA HIS A 157 -3.77 1.83 5.59
C HIS A 157 -2.98 3.06 5.98
N PHE A 158 -1.76 2.84 6.48
CA PHE A 158 -0.91 3.83 7.12
C PHE A 158 -1.67 4.62 8.21
N ASP A 159 -2.41 3.88 9.02
CA ASP A 159 -3.36 4.43 9.99
C ASP A 159 -2.63 4.83 11.28
N PHE A 160 -2.54 6.13 11.54
CA PHE A 160 -1.97 6.63 12.79
C PHE A 160 -2.91 6.29 13.96
N THR A 161 -2.43 5.46 14.88
CA THR A 161 -3.26 4.93 15.98
C THR A 161 -2.97 5.57 17.34
N GLY A 162 -1.88 6.31 17.49
CA GLY A 162 -1.51 6.99 18.72
C GLY A 162 -0.01 6.98 19.01
N TYR A 163 0.34 7.21 20.26
CA TYR A 163 1.72 7.23 20.74
C TYR A 163 1.94 6.23 21.87
N THR A 164 3.18 5.79 22.04
CA THR A 164 3.64 5.11 23.26
C THR A 164 3.84 6.10 24.41
N GLU A 165 4.01 5.61 25.65
CA GLU A 165 4.30 6.46 26.82
C GLU A 165 5.53 7.37 26.65
N ILE A 166 6.52 6.90 25.90
CA ILE A 166 7.76 7.66 25.64
C ILE A 166 7.70 8.57 24.42
N GLY A 167 6.57 8.57 23.67
CA GLY A 167 6.32 9.43 22.52
C GLY A 167 6.74 8.87 21.17
N ALA A 168 6.91 7.56 21.04
CA ALA A 168 7.04 6.92 19.73
C ALA A 168 5.69 6.87 19.02
N LYS A 169 5.66 7.17 17.71
CA LYS A 169 4.45 7.17 16.89
C LYS A 169 4.07 5.74 16.50
N ILE A 170 2.80 5.36 16.68
CA ILE A 170 2.29 4.03 16.32
C ILE A 170 1.42 4.14 15.07
N ILE A 171 1.74 3.32 14.07
CA ILE A 171 1.03 3.23 12.78
C ILE A 171 0.60 1.77 12.58
N ASP A 172 -0.64 1.55 12.12
CA ASP A 172 -1.11 0.23 11.67
C ASP A 172 -1.28 0.22 10.15
N ASP A 173 -0.78 -0.83 9.51
CA ASP A 173 -0.91 -1.00 8.07
C ASP A 173 -1.28 -2.43 7.70
N TYR A 174 -2.24 -2.57 6.81
CA TYR A 174 -2.73 -3.86 6.33
C TYR A 174 -1.80 -4.51 5.29
N ALA A 175 -0.74 -3.81 4.87
CA ALA A 175 0.23 -4.27 3.87
C ALA A 175 0.72 -5.69 4.18
N HIS A 176 0.58 -6.57 3.21
CA HIS A 176 0.90 -7.99 3.32
C HIS A 176 1.49 -8.56 2.04
N HIS A 177 1.65 -7.75 1.00
CA HIS A 177 2.35 -8.05 -0.25
C HIS A 177 3.67 -7.28 -0.29
N PRO A 178 4.78 -7.83 -0.83
CA PRO A 178 6.08 -7.15 -0.90
C PRO A 178 6.04 -5.74 -1.48
N THR A 179 5.24 -5.49 -2.52
CA THR A 179 5.06 -4.18 -3.12
C THR A 179 4.41 -3.18 -2.16
N GLU A 180 3.37 -3.62 -1.42
CA GLU A 180 2.69 -2.79 -0.40
C GLU A 180 3.63 -2.46 0.76
N ILE A 181 4.38 -3.47 1.26
CA ILE A 181 5.36 -3.31 2.34
C ILE A 181 6.38 -2.22 1.97
N LYS A 182 6.96 -2.31 0.78
CA LYS A 182 7.91 -1.30 0.28
C LYS A 182 7.28 0.09 0.19
N ALA A 183 6.04 0.19 -0.26
CA ALA A 183 5.32 1.46 -0.35
C ALA A 183 5.07 2.08 1.03
N THR A 184 4.61 1.28 2.01
CA THR A 184 4.39 1.71 3.39
C THR A 184 5.69 2.16 4.06
N LEU A 185 6.78 1.37 3.93
CA LEU A 185 8.07 1.72 4.51
C LEU A 185 8.69 2.95 3.86
N SER A 186 8.51 3.12 2.55
CA SER A 186 8.93 4.35 1.84
C SER A 186 8.16 5.57 2.34
N ALA A 187 6.85 5.45 2.58
CA ALA A 187 6.04 6.52 3.17
C ALA A 187 6.55 6.90 4.57
N ALA A 188 6.88 5.91 5.41
CA ALA A 188 7.42 6.14 6.74
C ALA A 188 8.77 6.88 6.72
N LYS A 189 9.64 6.57 5.75
CA LYS A 189 10.94 7.27 5.59
C LYS A 189 10.80 8.76 5.25
N ASN A 190 9.69 9.19 4.69
CA ASN A 190 9.42 10.61 4.42
C ASN A 190 8.96 11.38 5.67
N ILE A 191 8.61 10.70 6.76
CA ILE A 191 8.25 11.31 8.03
C ILE A 191 9.54 11.50 8.86
N ARG A 192 9.68 12.63 9.52
CA ARG A 192 10.80 12.83 10.44
C ARG A 192 10.70 11.87 11.62
N HIS A 193 11.72 11.04 11.82
CA HIS A 193 11.82 10.06 12.90
C HIS A 193 13.29 9.78 13.26
N ASN A 194 13.50 9.12 14.40
CA ASN A 194 14.79 8.57 14.77
C ASN A 194 14.96 7.16 14.17
N ASP A 195 14.42 6.12 14.83
CA ASP A 195 14.46 4.75 14.34
C ASP A 195 13.09 4.30 13.79
N LEU A 196 13.11 3.47 12.75
CA LEU A 196 11.94 2.86 12.16
C LEU A 196 11.83 1.39 12.57
N TRP A 197 10.82 1.09 13.38
CA TRP A 197 10.45 -0.25 13.81
C TRP A 197 9.34 -0.80 12.93
N CYS A 198 9.47 -2.04 12.49
CA CYS A 198 8.41 -2.77 11.82
C CYS A 198 8.14 -4.10 12.53
N ILE A 199 6.89 -4.34 12.91
CA ILE A 199 6.41 -5.60 13.45
C ILE A 199 5.55 -6.23 12.36
N PHE A 200 6.10 -7.23 11.67
CA PHE A 200 5.48 -7.83 10.49
C PHE A 200 4.87 -9.19 10.80
N GLN A 201 3.62 -9.38 10.40
CA GLN A 201 2.94 -10.67 10.40
C GLN A 201 2.73 -11.17 8.97
N PRO A 202 3.47 -12.17 8.50
CA PRO A 202 3.22 -12.79 7.19
C PRO A 202 1.80 -13.36 7.13
N HIS A 203 1.15 -13.20 5.98
CA HIS A 203 -0.24 -13.66 5.80
C HIS A 203 -0.28 -14.81 4.81
N THR A 204 -0.73 -15.97 5.26
CA THR A 204 -0.85 -17.29 4.64
C THR A 204 0.48 -17.96 4.29
N TYR A 205 0.49 -19.29 4.40
CA TYR A 205 1.68 -20.09 4.06
C TYR A 205 1.94 -20.08 2.55
N THR A 206 0.88 -20.13 1.74
CA THR A 206 0.99 -20.11 0.27
C THR A 206 1.67 -18.84 -0.23
N ARG A 207 1.23 -17.65 0.22
CA ARG A 207 1.84 -16.37 -0.17
C ARG A 207 3.26 -16.28 0.35
N THR A 208 3.50 -16.61 1.62
CA THR A 208 4.83 -16.55 2.22
C THR A 208 5.81 -17.44 1.46
N LYS A 209 5.39 -18.63 1.02
CA LYS A 209 6.21 -19.52 0.21
C LYS A 209 6.44 -18.98 -1.19
N ALA A 210 5.39 -18.49 -1.86
CA ALA A 210 5.47 -18.05 -3.26
C ALA A 210 6.32 -16.77 -3.42
N LEU A 211 6.31 -15.87 -2.43
CA LEU A 211 6.97 -14.57 -2.46
C LEU A 211 8.13 -14.49 -1.44
N PHE A 212 8.72 -15.63 -1.06
CA PHE A 212 9.72 -15.69 0.01
C PHE A 212 10.90 -14.73 -0.24
N ASP A 213 11.51 -14.81 -1.42
CA ASP A 213 12.66 -13.99 -1.77
C ASP A 213 12.27 -12.49 -1.87
N ASP A 214 11.07 -12.19 -2.36
CA ASP A 214 10.54 -10.82 -2.44
C ASP A 214 10.32 -10.22 -1.04
N PHE A 215 9.87 -11.05 -0.06
CA PHE A 215 9.78 -10.63 1.34
C PHE A 215 11.17 -10.33 1.93
N VAL A 216 12.16 -11.19 1.66
CA VAL A 216 13.54 -10.96 2.10
C VAL A 216 14.05 -9.59 1.61
N ASP A 217 13.62 -9.16 0.42
CA ASP A 217 14.01 -7.91 -0.22
C ASP A 217 13.17 -6.69 0.16
N SER A 218 12.17 -6.84 1.04
CA SER A 218 11.20 -5.77 1.27
C SER A 218 11.54 -4.87 2.46
N PHE A 219 12.34 -5.33 3.42
CA PHE A 219 12.55 -4.64 4.70
C PHE A 219 13.87 -3.89 4.82
N GLY A 220 14.53 -3.59 3.70
CA GLY A 220 15.81 -2.86 3.70
C GLY A 220 15.76 -1.46 4.32
N MET A 221 14.58 -0.85 4.44
CA MET A 221 14.38 0.51 4.95
C MET A 221 14.18 0.58 6.47
N VAL A 222 13.90 -0.51 7.18
CA VAL A 222 13.69 -0.50 8.63
C VAL A 222 15.01 -0.58 9.40
N ASP A 223 15.04 -0.04 10.61
CA ASP A 223 16.17 -0.16 11.53
C ASP A 223 16.00 -1.40 12.41
N HIS A 224 14.77 -1.68 12.85
CA HIS A 224 14.40 -2.84 13.65
C HIS A 224 13.22 -3.58 13.03
N LEU A 225 13.38 -4.88 12.78
CA LEU A 225 12.35 -5.75 12.25
C LEU A 225 12.03 -6.87 13.23
N ILE A 226 10.75 -7.01 13.58
CA ILE A 226 10.24 -8.15 14.33
C ILE A 226 9.27 -8.91 13.42
N ILE A 227 9.52 -10.20 13.19
CA ILE A 227 8.66 -11.06 12.41
C ILE A 227 7.92 -11.98 13.38
N THR A 228 6.59 -11.94 13.37
CA THR A 228 5.77 -12.84 14.19
C THR A 228 5.31 -14.06 13.38
N ASP A 229 4.59 -14.99 14.03
CA ASP A 229 4.08 -16.19 13.37
C ASP A 229 3.23 -15.88 12.14
N ILE A 230 3.33 -16.74 11.12
CA ILE A 230 2.48 -16.64 9.93
C ILE A 230 1.02 -16.74 10.33
N TYR A 231 0.21 -15.76 9.94
CA TYR A 231 -1.24 -15.83 10.07
C TYR A 231 -1.80 -16.80 9.04
N ALA A 232 -2.16 -17.99 9.49
CA ALA A 232 -2.57 -19.09 8.63
C ALA A 232 -3.89 -18.86 7.89
N ALA A 233 -4.78 -17.99 8.40
CA ALA A 233 -6.15 -17.82 7.94
C ALA A 233 -6.90 -19.17 7.89
N ARG A 234 -7.10 -19.75 6.71
CA ARG A 234 -7.76 -21.06 6.52
C ARG A 234 -6.81 -22.15 6.03
N GLU A 235 -5.52 -21.83 5.90
CA GLU A 235 -4.52 -22.77 5.38
C GLU A 235 -3.95 -23.69 6.47
N LYS A 236 -3.45 -24.83 6.04
CA LYS A 236 -2.64 -25.73 6.86
C LYS A 236 -1.17 -25.56 6.50
N ASP A 237 -0.29 -25.67 7.49
CA ASP A 237 1.15 -25.69 7.25
C ASP A 237 1.57 -27.00 6.57
N VAL A 238 1.62 -26.95 5.24
CA VAL A 238 2.10 -28.07 4.40
C VAL A 238 3.26 -27.64 3.50
N TYR A 239 3.74 -26.41 3.62
CA TYR A 239 4.68 -25.81 2.67
C TYR A 239 6.12 -25.74 3.19
N ASN A 240 6.37 -26.19 4.41
CA ASN A 240 7.69 -26.13 5.06
C ASN A 240 8.31 -24.71 5.02
N VAL A 241 7.48 -23.69 5.24
CA VAL A 241 7.86 -22.29 5.37
C VAL A 241 7.52 -21.80 6.77
N SER A 242 8.36 -20.97 7.37
CA SER A 242 8.14 -20.40 8.69
C SER A 242 8.70 -18.99 8.78
N SER A 243 8.24 -18.23 9.76
CA SER A 243 8.77 -16.89 10.07
C SER A 243 10.24 -16.94 10.51
N GLN A 244 10.67 -18.01 11.18
CA GLN A 244 12.07 -18.20 11.54
C GLN A 244 12.97 -18.34 10.30
N LYS A 245 12.53 -19.12 9.30
CA LYS A 245 13.31 -19.23 8.05
C LYS A 245 13.37 -17.90 7.29
N LEU A 246 12.32 -17.10 7.37
CA LEU A 246 12.28 -15.78 6.77
C LEU A 246 13.24 -14.84 7.51
N GLU A 247 13.23 -14.85 8.83
CA GLU A 247 14.17 -14.10 9.68
C GLU A 247 15.63 -14.48 9.37
N GLU A 248 15.97 -15.79 9.37
CA GLU A 248 17.30 -16.29 9.04
C GLU A 248 17.81 -15.78 7.69
N ALA A 249 16.96 -15.86 6.64
CA ALA A 249 17.31 -15.39 5.31
C ALA A 249 17.48 -13.86 5.24
N MET A 250 16.64 -13.10 5.97
CA MET A 250 16.78 -11.65 6.06
C MET A 250 18.02 -11.24 6.84
N GLN A 251 18.34 -11.92 7.94
CA GLN A 251 19.55 -11.65 8.74
C GLN A 251 20.83 -11.98 7.95
N GLU A 252 20.83 -13.03 7.14
CA GLU A 252 21.95 -13.34 6.24
C GLU A 252 22.16 -12.22 5.20
N LYS A 253 21.08 -11.66 4.66
CA LYS A 253 21.16 -10.59 3.68
C LYS A 253 21.50 -9.23 4.26
N HIS A 254 21.08 -8.96 5.50
CA HIS A 254 21.21 -7.68 6.20
C HIS A 254 21.82 -7.89 7.60
N PRO A 255 23.10 -8.31 7.68
CA PRO A 255 23.75 -8.69 8.95
C PRO A 255 23.95 -7.52 9.93
N ASP A 256 23.83 -6.30 9.44
CA ASP A 256 23.94 -5.04 10.19
C ASP A 256 22.62 -4.57 10.81
N LYS A 257 21.51 -5.24 10.49
CA LYS A 257 20.17 -4.85 10.99
C LYS A 257 19.73 -5.72 12.17
N ASP A 258 18.92 -5.12 13.05
CA ASP A 258 18.27 -5.84 14.14
C ASP A 258 16.99 -6.51 13.62
N ILE A 259 17.12 -7.79 13.25
CA ILE A 259 16.01 -8.60 12.73
C ILE A 259 15.77 -9.75 13.70
N ARG A 260 14.52 -9.94 14.15
CA ARG A 260 14.16 -10.94 15.16
C ARG A 260 12.87 -11.66 14.80
N TYR A 261 12.84 -12.95 15.06
CA TYR A 261 11.57 -13.67 15.17
C TYR A 261 11.09 -13.67 16.63
N MET A 262 9.82 -13.30 16.84
CA MET A 262 9.13 -13.38 18.12
C MET A 262 7.66 -13.77 17.88
N GLY A 263 7.18 -14.90 18.43
CA GLY A 263 5.83 -15.40 18.16
C GLY A 263 4.73 -14.82 19.07
N ASP A 264 5.11 -14.41 20.30
CA ASP A 264 4.16 -13.97 21.30
C ASP A 264 3.97 -12.45 21.32
N PHE A 265 2.73 -11.97 21.17
CA PHE A 265 2.38 -10.56 21.02
C PHE A 265 2.68 -9.74 22.29
N GLU A 266 2.44 -10.30 23.46
CA GLU A 266 2.73 -9.67 24.75
C GLU A 266 4.24 -9.46 24.91
N SER A 267 5.04 -10.47 24.59
CA SER A 267 6.51 -10.39 24.60
C SER A 267 7.04 -9.35 23.59
N ILE A 268 6.42 -9.26 22.41
CA ILE A 268 6.77 -8.25 21.40
C ILE A 268 6.47 -6.85 21.95
N ALA A 269 5.27 -6.64 22.49
CA ALA A 269 4.88 -5.35 23.04
C ALA A 269 5.79 -4.92 24.19
N GLU A 270 6.17 -5.85 25.09
CA GLU A 270 7.10 -5.58 26.17
C GLU A 270 8.49 -5.22 25.66
N TYR A 271 8.99 -5.97 24.66
CA TYR A 271 10.31 -5.73 24.05
C TYR A 271 10.37 -4.37 23.36
N VAL A 272 9.39 -4.07 22.50
CA VAL A 272 9.32 -2.78 21.78
C VAL A 272 9.12 -1.63 22.76
N GLY A 273 8.23 -1.76 23.74
CA GLY A 273 7.99 -0.74 24.76
C GLY A 273 9.21 -0.37 25.61
N LYS A 274 10.18 -1.32 25.77
CA LYS A 274 11.44 -1.09 26.50
C LYS A 274 12.57 -0.52 25.64
N ASN A 275 12.56 -0.77 24.33
CA ASN A 275 13.71 -0.49 23.45
C ASN A 275 13.42 0.64 22.45
N ALA A 276 12.18 0.89 22.06
CA ALA A 276 11.85 2.02 21.22
C ALA A 276 12.06 3.35 21.96
N GLY A 277 12.53 4.36 21.24
CA GLY A 277 12.83 5.70 21.74
C GLY A 277 11.72 6.70 21.47
N LYS A 278 11.91 7.91 22.02
CA LYS A 278 11.08 9.06 21.65
C LYS A 278 11.32 9.42 20.18
N ASP A 279 10.24 9.84 19.51
CA ASP A 279 10.25 10.21 18.09
C ASP A 279 10.58 9.04 17.12
N ASP A 280 10.58 7.77 17.60
CA ASP A 280 10.59 6.61 16.73
C ASP A 280 9.23 6.42 16.05
N ILE A 281 9.24 5.69 14.93
CA ILE A 281 8.01 5.18 14.30
C ILE A 281 7.94 3.67 14.52
N ILE A 282 6.82 3.19 15.02
CA ILE A 282 6.50 1.77 15.19
C ILE A 282 5.35 1.43 14.25
N ILE A 283 5.60 0.54 13.29
CA ILE A 283 4.57 0.07 12.34
C ILE A 283 4.19 -1.37 12.67
N THR A 284 2.91 -1.61 12.97
CA THR A 284 2.33 -2.95 12.93
C THR A 284 1.84 -3.23 11.51
N MET A 285 2.35 -4.28 10.87
CA MET A 285 2.16 -4.52 9.45
C MET A 285 1.67 -5.94 9.16
N GLY A 286 0.53 -6.06 8.47
CA GLY A 286 -0.02 -7.33 8.03
C GLY A 286 -1.54 -7.42 8.04
N ALA A 287 -2.08 -8.33 7.25
CA ALA A 287 -3.53 -8.55 7.10
C ALA A 287 -4.17 -9.35 8.27
N GLY A 288 -3.35 -9.84 9.20
CA GLY A 288 -3.78 -10.60 10.36
C GLY A 288 -4.04 -9.75 11.60
N ASP A 289 -3.67 -10.30 12.75
CA ASP A 289 -3.97 -9.77 14.08
C ASP A 289 -2.87 -8.87 14.67
N VAL A 290 -1.79 -8.62 13.96
CA VAL A 290 -0.61 -7.86 14.40
C VAL A 290 -0.94 -6.46 14.94
N TYR A 291 -2.01 -5.83 14.45
CA TYR A 291 -2.49 -4.53 14.94
C TYR A 291 -2.78 -4.52 16.46
N LYS A 292 -3.00 -5.70 17.07
CA LYS A 292 -3.22 -5.82 18.52
C LYS A 292 -1.99 -5.40 19.32
N ILE A 293 -0.79 -5.60 18.75
CA ILE A 293 0.47 -5.18 19.40
C ILE A 293 0.52 -3.64 19.49
N GLY A 294 0.13 -2.93 18.42
CA GLY A 294 0.01 -1.46 18.45
C GLY A 294 -0.96 -0.97 19.52
N LYS A 295 -2.08 -1.69 19.73
CA LYS A 295 -3.03 -1.38 20.82
C LYS A 295 -2.44 -1.59 22.22
N MET A 296 -1.58 -2.60 22.40
CA MET A 296 -0.89 -2.85 23.68
C MET A 296 0.16 -1.79 23.99
N LEU A 297 0.81 -1.24 22.96
CA LEU A 297 1.83 -0.20 23.09
C LEU A 297 1.27 1.21 23.32
N ARG A 298 0.01 1.43 22.90
CA ARG A 298 -0.62 2.74 22.95
C ARG A 298 -0.98 3.15 24.35
N THR A 299 -0.68 4.40 24.72
CA THR A 299 -1.23 5.03 25.90
C THR A 299 -2.73 5.32 25.71
N ASP A 300 -3.56 4.92 26.68
CA ASP A 300 -4.94 5.40 26.73
C ASP A 300 -4.92 6.91 27.06
N GLU A 301 -5.35 7.74 26.12
CA GLU A 301 -5.53 9.18 26.32
C GLU A 301 -6.56 9.53 27.41
N SER A 302 -7.20 8.53 28.05
CA SER A 302 -8.21 8.69 29.09
C SER A 302 -7.64 9.00 30.49
N LYS A 303 -6.34 9.28 30.66
CA LYS A 303 -5.72 9.62 31.96
C LYS A 303 -5.14 11.04 32.03
N GLY A 304 -5.64 11.96 31.22
CA GLY A 304 -5.18 13.34 31.20
C GLY A 304 -6.33 14.34 31.08
N GLU A 305 -7.19 14.45 32.07
CA GLU A 305 -7.93 15.63 32.51
C GLU A 305 -7.92 15.70 34.04
#